data_4d55585fc75a40ce298f1cfab882c160
#
_entry.id   4d55585fc75a40ce298f1cfab882c160
#
_cell.length_a   1.000
_cell.length_b   1.000
_cell.length_c   1.000
_cell.angle_alpha   90.00
_cell.angle_beta   90.00
_cell.angle_gamma   90.00
#
_symmetry.space_group_name_H-M   'P 1'
#
loop_
_entity.id
_entity.type
_entity.pdbx_description
1 polymer ?
#
loop_
_entity_poly.entity_id
_entity_poly.type
_entity_poly.pdbx_seq_one_letter_code
_entity_poly.pdbx_strand_id
1 'polypeptide(L)'
;MRARDQVRLRTLRMAIAAITTEEVSGASAHELSDEDVLKVLTREAKKRREAADAFTAAGRADQAEAEREEGEILAAYLPAQLADGDLAGLVTAAIAETGATGMPGLGKVMKAVTPQVAGRADGARVAAEVRRQLGAL
;
A
#
# COMPACT_ATOMS: atom_id res chain seq x y z
N MET A 1 30.57 -9.01 -0.12
CA MET A 1 29.21 -8.50 -0.37
C MET A 1 29.17 -7.01 -0.04
N ARG A 2 28.67 -6.20 -0.95
CA ARG A 2 28.56 -4.75 -0.74
C ARG A 2 27.49 -4.47 0.33
N ALA A 3 27.64 -3.36 1.08
CA ALA A 3 26.67 -2.98 2.12
C ALA A 3 25.24 -2.89 1.59
N ARG A 4 25.07 -2.35 0.37
CA ARG A 4 23.77 -2.26 -0.30
C ARG A 4 23.15 -3.63 -0.58
N ASP A 5 23.97 -4.61 -0.96
CA ASP A 5 23.51 -5.98 -1.20
C ASP A 5 23.07 -6.66 0.10
N GLN A 6 23.70 -6.34 1.22
CA GLN A 6 23.31 -6.85 2.55
C GLN A 6 21.96 -6.29 2.98
N VAL A 7 21.71 -5.00 2.76
CA VAL A 7 20.42 -4.35 3.05
C VAL A 7 19.33 -4.98 2.19
N ARG A 8 19.60 -5.16 0.90
CA ARG A 8 18.66 -5.81 -0.02
C ARG A 8 18.31 -7.23 0.43
N LEU A 9 19.32 -8.02 0.78
CA LEU A 9 19.12 -9.40 1.23
C LEU A 9 18.26 -9.45 2.51
N ARG A 10 18.59 -8.59 3.48
CA ARG A 10 17.82 -8.49 4.73
C ARG A 10 16.37 -8.10 4.46
N THR A 11 16.16 -7.08 3.63
CA THR A 11 14.82 -6.59 3.29
C THR A 11 13.99 -7.67 2.60
N LEU A 12 14.56 -8.39 1.65
CA LEU A 12 13.86 -9.48 0.95
C LEU A 12 13.54 -10.64 1.89
N ARG A 13 14.43 -10.98 2.82
CA ARG A 13 14.14 -11.99 3.85
C ARG A 13 12.97 -11.58 4.73
N MET A 14 12.91 -10.32 5.12
CA MET A 14 11.79 -9.79 5.91
C MET A 14 10.47 -9.85 5.13
N ALA A 15 10.51 -9.52 3.84
CA ALA A 15 9.33 -9.62 2.98
C ALA A 15 8.84 -11.06 2.84
N ILE A 16 9.74 -12.00 2.63
CA ILE A 16 9.41 -13.43 2.58
C ILE A 16 8.81 -13.91 3.90
N ALA A 17 9.37 -13.48 5.04
CA ALA A 17 8.84 -13.80 6.35
C ALA A 17 7.41 -13.27 6.53
N ALA A 18 7.14 -12.05 6.07
CA ALA A 18 5.79 -11.46 6.13
C ALA A 18 4.79 -12.25 5.27
N ILE A 19 5.20 -12.67 4.07
CA ILE A 19 4.39 -13.51 3.18
C ILE A 19 4.10 -14.87 3.84
N THR A 20 5.12 -15.52 4.40
CA THR A 20 4.99 -16.80 5.09
C THR A 20 4.03 -16.68 6.28
N THR A 21 4.13 -15.60 7.05
CA THR A 21 3.22 -15.33 8.17
C THR A 21 1.77 -15.24 7.69
N GLU A 22 1.54 -14.55 6.58
CA GLU A 22 0.19 -14.42 6.00
C GLU A 22 -0.33 -15.78 5.49
N GLU A 23 0.52 -16.59 4.86
CA GLU A 23 0.15 -17.93 4.38
C GLU A 23 -0.35 -18.85 5.49
N VAL A 24 0.14 -18.70 6.71
CA VAL A 24 -0.24 -19.52 7.88
C VAL A 24 -1.25 -18.82 8.79
N SER A 25 -1.64 -17.58 8.47
CA SER A 25 -2.67 -16.88 9.22
C SER A 25 -4.05 -17.43 8.83
N GLY A 26 -4.93 -17.62 9.80
CA GLY A 26 -6.26 -18.14 9.57
C GLY A 26 -6.41 -19.63 9.89
N ALA A 27 -7.51 -20.24 9.44
CA ALA A 27 -7.91 -21.59 9.83
C ALA A 27 -7.04 -22.69 9.20
N SER A 28 -6.43 -22.43 8.04
CA SER A 28 -5.54 -23.36 7.36
C SER A 28 -4.46 -22.64 6.58
N ALA A 29 -3.28 -23.25 6.47
CA ALA A 29 -2.22 -22.76 5.62
C ALA A 29 -2.65 -22.80 4.15
N HIS A 30 -2.32 -21.77 3.39
CA HIS A 30 -2.63 -21.68 1.96
C HIS A 30 -1.57 -20.87 1.24
N GLU A 31 -1.41 -21.15 -0.05
CA GLU A 31 -0.56 -20.33 -0.92
C GLU A 31 -1.29 -19.04 -1.25
N LEU A 32 -0.57 -17.90 -1.16
CA LEU A 32 -1.14 -16.60 -1.51
C LEU A 32 -1.21 -16.41 -3.02
N SER A 33 -2.29 -15.79 -3.50
CA SER A 33 -2.36 -15.29 -4.86
C SER A 33 -1.38 -14.13 -5.08
N ASP A 34 -1.06 -13.80 -6.33
CA ASP A 34 -0.23 -12.66 -6.67
C ASP A 34 -0.81 -11.36 -6.09
N GLU A 35 -2.12 -11.19 -6.14
CA GLU A 35 -2.81 -10.04 -5.56
C GLU A 35 -2.59 -9.95 -4.03
N ASP A 36 -2.68 -11.08 -3.33
CA ASP A 36 -2.45 -11.13 -1.89
C ASP A 36 -0.99 -10.84 -1.54
N VAL A 37 -0.04 -11.33 -2.34
CA VAL A 37 1.38 -11.00 -2.19
C VAL A 37 1.60 -9.50 -2.34
N LEU A 38 0.99 -8.85 -3.34
CA LEU A 38 1.07 -7.40 -3.53
C LEU A 38 0.51 -6.64 -2.32
N LYS A 39 -0.57 -7.11 -1.72
CA LYS A 39 -1.13 -6.50 -0.50
C LYS A 39 -0.15 -6.59 0.67
N VAL A 40 0.50 -7.73 0.86
CA VAL A 40 1.52 -7.91 1.90
C VAL A 40 2.69 -6.96 1.68
N LEU A 41 3.23 -6.90 0.46
CA LEU A 41 4.36 -6.03 0.13
C LEU A 41 4.00 -4.54 0.26
N THR A 42 2.79 -4.15 -0.14
CA THR A 42 2.28 -2.78 0.02
C THR A 42 2.23 -2.39 1.49
N ARG A 43 1.73 -3.28 2.34
CA ARG A 43 1.66 -3.08 3.79
C ARG A 43 3.05 -2.95 4.40
N GLU A 44 3.99 -3.80 4.01
CA GLU A 44 5.37 -3.73 4.48
C GLU A 44 6.08 -2.44 4.05
N ALA A 45 5.90 -2.01 2.80
CA ALA A 45 6.43 -0.75 2.30
C ALA A 45 5.85 0.46 3.08
N LYS A 46 4.56 0.43 3.38
CA LYS A 46 3.91 1.45 4.20
C LYS A 46 4.49 1.52 5.62
N LYS A 47 4.71 0.38 6.26
CA LYS A 47 5.34 0.32 7.59
C LYS A 47 6.73 0.96 7.58
N ARG A 48 7.53 0.73 6.54
CA ARG A 48 8.86 1.33 6.41
C ARG A 48 8.78 2.85 6.27
N ARG A 49 7.83 3.34 5.50
CA ARG A 49 7.60 4.79 5.34
C ARG A 49 7.17 5.44 6.65
N GLU A 50 6.23 4.83 7.35
CA GLU A 50 5.74 5.33 8.65
C GLU A 50 6.85 5.31 9.70
N ALA A 51 7.66 4.25 9.74
CA ALA A 51 8.81 4.16 10.62
C ALA A 51 9.86 5.24 10.31
N ALA A 52 10.14 5.48 9.01
CA ALA A 52 11.05 6.54 8.60
C ALA A 52 10.57 7.91 9.06
N ASP A 53 9.29 8.20 8.91
CA ASP A 53 8.69 9.47 9.34
C ASP A 53 8.78 9.62 10.87
N ALA A 54 8.52 8.55 11.61
CA ALA A 54 8.63 8.56 13.08
C ALA A 54 10.08 8.78 13.53
N PHE A 55 11.05 8.14 12.91
CA PHE A 55 12.46 8.35 13.21
C PHE A 55 12.92 9.77 12.88
N THR A 56 12.46 10.32 11.76
CA THR A 56 12.75 11.71 11.39
C THR A 56 12.22 12.68 12.45
N ALA A 57 10.98 12.49 12.88
CA ALA A 57 10.36 13.31 13.92
C ALA A 57 11.09 13.20 15.27
N ALA A 58 11.68 12.04 15.56
CA ALA A 58 12.47 11.80 16.78
C ALA A 58 13.94 12.28 16.68
N GLY A 59 14.34 12.85 15.54
CA GLY A 59 15.72 13.29 15.31
C GLY A 59 16.71 12.16 15.05
N ARG A 60 16.23 10.98 14.65
CA ARG A 60 17.04 9.79 14.39
C ARG A 60 17.22 9.59 12.87
N ALA A 61 17.99 10.50 12.27
CA ALA A 61 18.16 10.56 10.81
C ALA A 61 18.72 9.26 10.20
N ASP A 62 19.71 8.62 10.85
CA ASP A 62 20.33 7.39 10.34
C ASP A 62 19.33 6.23 10.30
N GLN A 63 18.50 6.10 11.32
CA GLN A 63 17.47 5.08 11.39
C GLN A 63 16.35 5.35 10.37
N ALA A 64 15.98 6.62 10.17
CA ALA A 64 15.02 7.01 9.15
C ALA A 64 15.51 6.65 7.75
N GLU A 65 16.79 6.92 7.45
CA GLU A 65 17.38 6.59 6.16
C GLU A 65 17.42 5.08 5.91
N ALA A 66 17.74 4.28 6.92
CA ALA A 66 17.71 2.83 6.82
C ALA A 66 16.31 2.32 6.46
N GLU A 67 15.26 2.87 7.08
CA GLU A 67 13.88 2.51 6.77
C GLU A 67 13.49 2.94 5.35
N ARG A 68 13.90 4.11 4.90
CA ARG A 68 13.67 4.57 3.51
C ARG A 68 14.32 3.64 2.49
N GLU A 69 15.56 3.24 2.73
CA GLU A 69 16.29 2.34 1.85
C GLU A 69 15.58 0.99 1.73
N GLU A 70 15.12 0.42 2.85
CA GLU A 70 14.32 -0.80 2.85
C GLU A 70 13.00 -0.62 2.09
N GLY A 71 12.33 0.51 2.29
CA GLY A 71 11.10 0.85 1.57
C GLY A 71 11.29 0.96 0.06
N GLU A 72 12.40 1.55 -0.39
CA GLU A 72 12.74 1.64 -1.81
C GLU A 72 12.97 0.27 -2.45
N ILE A 73 13.61 -0.63 -1.72
CA ILE A 73 13.83 -2.01 -2.18
C ILE A 73 12.48 -2.71 -2.38
N LEU A 74 11.56 -2.59 -1.43
CA LEU A 74 10.22 -3.18 -1.55
C LEU A 74 9.42 -2.54 -2.68
N ALA A 75 9.50 -1.23 -2.85
CA ALA A 75 8.79 -0.50 -3.91
C ALA A 75 9.19 -0.97 -5.31
N ALA A 76 10.41 -1.45 -5.50
CA ALA A 76 10.87 -1.99 -6.78
C ALA A 76 10.10 -3.25 -7.23
N TYR A 77 9.44 -3.95 -6.30
CA TYR A 77 8.61 -5.13 -6.57
C TYR A 77 7.12 -4.81 -6.64
N LEU A 78 6.75 -3.55 -6.48
CA LEU A 78 5.35 -3.10 -6.54
C LEU A 78 5.09 -2.37 -7.86
N PRO A 79 3.83 -2.37 -8.35
CA PRO A 79 3.45 -1.51 -9.47
C PRO A 79 3.73 -0.03 -9.14
N ALA A 80 3.95 0.78 -10.19
CA ALA A 80 4.12 2.22 -10.02
C ALA A 80 2.92 2.82 -9.30
N GLN A 81 3.18 3.70 -8.33
CA GLN A 81 2.11 4.36 -7.58
C GLN A 81 1.31 5.31 -8.49
N LEU A 82 0.01 5.35 -8.28
CA LEU A 82 -0.87 6.26 -9.01
C LEU A 82 -0.58 7.71 -8.60
N ALA A 83 -0.50 8.59 -9.59
CA ALA A 83 -0.52 10.03 -9.36
C ALA A 83 -1.91 10.44 -8.84
N ASP A 84 -1.98 11.58 -8.12
CA ASP A 84 -3.24 12.06 -7.54
C ASP A 84 -4.33 12.24 -8.58
N GLY A 85 -4.00 12.77 -9.76
CA GLY A 85 -4.95 12.94 -10.85
C GLY A 85 -5.49 11.62 -11.40
N ASP A 86 -4.64 10.61 -11.51
CA ASP A 86 -5.06 9.27 -11.98
C ASP A 86 -5.96 8.59 -10.96
N LEU A 87 -5.63 8.68 -9.68
CA LEU A 87 -6.48 8.18 -8.60
C LEU A 87 -7.83 8.88 -8.59
N ALA A 88 -7.83 10.21 -8.70
CA ALA A 88 -9.07 11.00 -8.76
C ALA A 88 -9.96 10.57 -9.93
N GLY A 89 -9.37 10.31 -11.10
CA GLY A 89 -10.08 9.83 -12.28
C GLY A 89 -10.74 8.47 -12.07
N LEU A 90 -10.03 7.54 -11.45
CA LEU A 90 -10.57 6.21 -11.13
C LEU A 90 -11.74 6.31 -10.14
N VAL A 91 -11.64 7.16 -9.14
CA VAL A 91 -12.70 7.39 -8.16
C VAL A 91 -13.91 8.03 -8.83
N THR A 92 -13.72 9.05 -9.67
CA THR A 92 -14.80 9.70 -10.42
C THR A 92 -15.57 8.69 -11.27
N ALA A 93 -14.86 7.82 -11.99
CA ALA A 93 -15.46 6.77 -12.79
C ALA A 93 -16.25 5.77 -11.95
N ALA A 94 -15.73 5.38 -10.80
CA ALA A 94 -16.39 4.46 -9.88
C ALA A 94 -17.66 5.07 -9.27
N ILE A 95 -17.65 6.35 -8.95
CA ILE A 95 -18.84 7.08 -8.47
C ILE A 95 -19.93 7.06 -9.56
N ALA A 96 -19.56 7.36 -10.79
CA ALA A 96 -20.50 7.33 -11.93
C ALA A 96 -21.06 5.93 -12.15
N GLU A 97 -20.19 4.90 -12.13
CA GLU A 97 -20.59 3.50 -12.33
C GLU A 97 -21.53 2.98 -11.23
N THR A 98 -21.26 3.31 -9.98
CA THR A 98 -22.06 2.86 -8.84
C THR A 98 -23.34 3.69 -8.61
N GLY A 99 -23.42 4.87 -9.23
CA GLY A 99 -24.53 5.79 -9.02
C GLY A 99 -24.57 6.44 -7.64
N ALA A 100 -23.46 6.43 -6.90
CA ALA A 100 -23.37 7.04 -5.58
C ALA A 100 -23.64 8.55 -5.66
N THR A 101 -24.44 9.06 -4.74
CA THR A 101 -24.86 10.48 -4.69
C THR A 101 -24.37 11.21 -3.44
N GLY A 102 -23.62 10.54 -2.57
CA GLY A 102 -23.08 11.11 -1.34
C GLY A 102 -22.43 10.05 -0.45
N MET A 103 -22.11 10.43 0.77
CA MET A 103 -21.39 9.57 1.73
C MET A 103 -21.98 8.18 1.99
N PRO A 104 -23.33 7.97 1.96
CA PRO A 104 -23.86 6.61 2.11
C PRO A 104 -23.35 5.61 1.05
N GLY A 105 -22.89 6.11 -0.09
CA GLY A 105 -22.31 5.29 -1.16
C GLY A 105 -20.82 4.92 -0.97
N LEU A 106 -20.19 5.34 0.11
CA LEU A 106 -18.76 5.13 0.34
C LEU A 106 -18.33 3.66 0.18
N GLY A 107 -19.05 2.73 0.80
CA GLY A 107 -18.74 1.31 0.74
C GLY A 107 -18.82 0.74 -0.69
N LYS A 108 -19.83 1.15 -1.45
CA LYS A 108 -19.98 0.74 -2.86
C LYS A 108 -18.84 1.25 -3.73
N VAL A 109 -18.48 2.52 -3.58
CA VAL A 109 -17.40 3.15 -4.35
C VAL A 109 -16.06 2.49 -3.99
N MET A 110 -15.79 2.29 -2.70
CA MET A 110 -14.57 1.60 -2.25
C MET A 110 -14.46 0.20 -2.84
N LYS A 111 -15.55 -0.54 -2.85
CA LYS A 111 -15.58 -1.90 -3.43
C LYS A 111 -15.29 -1.89 -4.94
N ALA A 112 -15.75 -0.88 -5.66
CA ALA A 112 -15.52 -0.74 -7.10
C ALA A 112 -14.09 -0.29 -7.41
N VAL A 113 -13.52 0.60 -6.61
CA VAL A 113 -12.19 1.18 -6.84
C VAL A 113 -11.05 0.26 -6.41
N THR A 114 -11.20 -0.43 -5.29
CA THR A 114 -10.12 -1.22 -4.68
C THR A 114 -9.43 -2.19 -5.66
N PRO A 115 -10.15 -2.99 -6.47
CA PRO A 115 -9.50 -3.87 -7.44
C PRO A 115 -8.68 -3.14 -8.50
N GLN A 116 -9.09 -1.92 -8.87
CA GLN A 116 -8.44 -1.13 -9.92
C GLN A 116 -7.15 -0.48 -9.45
N VAL A 117 -6.99 -0.26 -8.15
CA VAL A 117 -5.81 0.40 -7.56
C VAL A 117 -4.87 -0.59 -6.85
N ALA A 118 -5.12 -1.88 -6.91
CA ALA A 118 -4.38 -2.91 -6.18
C ALA A 118 -2.85 -2.72 -6.29
N GLY A 119 -2.19 -2.48 -5.16
CA GLY A 119 -0.75 -2.24 -5.09
C GLY A 119 -0.26 -0.89 -5.63
N ARG A 120 -1.14 -0.04 -6.17
CA ARG A 120 -0.79 1.24 -6.81
C ARG A 120 -1.17 2.47 -5.98
N ALA A 121 -1.93 2.28 -4.92
CA ALA A 121 -2.25 3.31 -3.92
C ALA A 121 -2.60 2.61 -2.62
N ASP A 122 -2.23 3.21 -1.48
CA ASP A 122 -2.63 2.63 -0.20
C ASP A 122 -4.11 2.91 0.10
N GLY A 123 -4.72 2.05 0.93
CA GLY A 123 -6.15 2.12 1.22
C GLY A 123 -6.59 3.43 1.87
N ALA A 124 -5.74 4.04 2.71
CA ALA A 124 -6.06 5.30 3.35
C ALA A 124 -6.13 6.45 2.34
N ARG A 125 -5.24 6.47 1.36
CA ARG A 125 -5.21 7.45 0.28
C ARG A 125 -6.44 7.32 -0.63
N VAL A 126 -6.80 6.08 -0.97
CA VAL A 126 -8.01 5.79 -1.76
C VAL A 126 -9.25 6.26 -1.02
N ALA A 127 -9.39 5.89 0.26
CA ALA A 127 -10.53 6.28 1.09
C ALA A 127 -10.65 7.80 1.24
N ALA A 128 -9.52 8.49 1.41
CA ALA A 128 -9.52 9.96 1.50
C ALA A 128 -10.05 10.60 0.22
N GLU A 129 -9.64 10.12 -0.95
CA GLU A 129 -10.11 10.65 -2.24
C GLU A 129 -11.58 10.35 -2.47
N VAL A 130 -12.05 9.15 -2.13
CA VAL A 130 -13.47 8.79 -2.23
C VAL A 130 -14.30 9.71 -1.35
N ARG A 131 -13.90 9.91 -0.09
CA ARG A 131 -14.62 10.83 0.82
C ARG A 131 -14.64 12.25 0.31
N ARG A 132 -13.51 12.72 -0.23
CA ARG A 132 -13.41 14.07 -0.79
C ARG A 132 -14.43 14.26 -1.91
N GLN A 133 -14.50 13.34 -2.85
CA GLN A 133 -15.41 13.45 -4.00
C GLN A 133 -16.87 13.28 -3.59
N LEU A 134 -17.19 12.30 -2.74
CA LEU A 134 -18.55 12.10 -2.27
C LEU A 134 -19.06 13.28 -1.43
N GLY A 135 -18.19 13.88 -0.63
CA GLY A 135 -18.53 15.07 0.16
C GLY A 135 -18.76 16.32 -0.67
N ALA A 136 -18.29 16.35 -1.91
CA ALA A 136 -18.46 17.46 -2.85
C ALA A 136 -19.73 17.35 -3.72
N LEU A 137 -20.43 16.22 -3.63
CA LEU A 137 -21.68 16.01 -4.40
C LEU A 137 -22.87 16.76 -3.83
#